data_712a0538817dd5ea1aa3ed7bee3b2907
#
_entry.id   712a0538817dd5ea1aa3ed7bee3b2907
#
_cell.length_a   1.000
_cell.length_b   1.000
_cell.length_c   1.000
_cell.angle_alpha   90.00
_cell.angle_beta   90.00
_cell.angle_gamma   90.00
#
_symmetry.space_group_name_H-M   'P 1'
#
loop_
_entity.id
_entity.type
_entity.pdbx_description
1 polymer ?
#
loop_
_entity_poly.entity_id
_entity_poly.type
_entity_poly.pdbx_seq_one_letter_code
_entity_poly.pdbx_strand_id
1 'polypeptide(L)'
;AIFVTNTAGTILKKVEVDKNLTADSDWDKLTTAGLLIPNVGTEATDLAVYGNYKKGADTYVTGAVGDKVTVAATFDQQQGSKVLYSGAGALSSFDVSVENANDENVYTFTGNVSIKPVMARLQIKQVSFVANGSETVTNNSNGKSALVEWTGLTGELLGVYLNNFYKQYNGAAVAASLMTNTTAFERATEGKWLF
;
A
#
# COMPACT_ATOMS: atom_id res chain seq x y z
N ALA A 1 7.11 10.69 -1.37
CA ALA A 1 8.21 10.75 -2.34
C ALA A 1 7.74 10.29 -3.71
N ILE A 2 8.25 10.94 -4.73
CA ILE A 2 8.03 10.63 -6.15
C ILE A 2 9.40 10.28 -6.73
N PHE A 3 9.48 9.15 -7.42
CA PHE A 3 10.67 8.70 -8.13
C PHE A 3 10.35 8.60 -9.62
N VAL A 4 11.13 9.26 -10.45
CA VAL A 4 11.12 9.06 -11.89
C VAL A 4 12.21 8.06 -12.21
N THR A 5 11.87 7.00 -12.94
CA THR A 5 12.79 5.90 -13.24
C THR A 5 12.82 5.60 -14.74
N ASN A 6 13.90 4.94 -15.16
CA ASN A 6 13.98 4.33 -16.48
C ASN A 6 13.46 2.89 -16.48
N THR A 7 13.44 2.24 -17.63
CA THR A 7 13.00 0.84 -17.83
C THR A 7 13.76 -0.17 -16.95
N ALA A 8 15.00 0.12 -16.56
CA ALA A 8 15.77 -0.72 -15.66
C ALA A 8 15.41 -0.50 -14.17
N GLY A 9 14.51 0.44 -13.87
CA GLY A 9 14.12 0.84 -12.53
C GLY A 9 15.15 1.73 -11.82
N THR A 10 16.11 2.30 -12.56
CA THR A 10 17.09 3.24 -12.01
C THR A 10 16.44 4.61 -11.83
N ILE A 11 16.65 5.21 -10.67
CA ILE A 11 16.11 6.53 -10.32
C ILE A 11 16.86 7.62 -11.09
N LEU A 12 16.14 8.36 -11.89
CA LEU A 12 16.64 9.52 -12.63
C LEU A 12 16.37 10.81 -11.86
N LYS A 13 15.26 10.87 -11.15
CA LYS A 13 14.88 12.02 -10.33
C LYS A 13 14.11 11.56 -9.11
N LYS A 14 14.34 12.23 -7.99
CA LYS A 14 13.59 12.06 -6.75
C LYS A 14 13.04 13.40 -6.31
N VAL A 15 11.76 13.43 -5.95
CA VAL A 15 11.09 14.62 -5.39
C VAL A 15 10.41 14.21 -4.09
N GLU A 16 10.64 14.97 -3.04
CA GLU A 16 9.96 14.82 -1.76
C GLU A 16 8.96 15.97 -1.61
N VAL A 17 7.69 15.62 -1.44
CA VAL A 17 6.61 16.59 -1.28
C VAL A 17 6.01 16.38 0.11
N ASP A 18 6.14 17.38 0.95
CA ASP A 18 5.49 17.40 2.25
C ASP A 18 4.06 17.95 2.14
N LYS A 19 3.16 17.41 2.95
CA LYS A 19 1.79 17.91 3.02
C LYS A 19 1.79 19.36 3.50
N ASN A 20 1.50 20.25 2.58
CA ASN A 20 1.36 21.67 2.83
C ASN A 20 0.06 22.17 2.18
N LEU A 21 -0.82 22.79 2.98
CA LEU A 21 -2.12 23.29 2.52
C LEU A 21 -2.08 24.74 2.05
N THR A 22 -0.88 25.35 1.97
CA THR A 22 -0.72 26.69 1.40
C THR A 22 -0.94 26.62 -0.12
N ALA A 23 -1.69 27.57 -0.66
CA ALA A 23 -1.89 27.71 -2.10
C ALA A 23 -0.55 27.79 -2.84
N ASP A 24 -0.51 27.24 -4.04
CA ASP A 24 0.69 27.13 -4.89
C ASP A 24 1.87 26.33 -4.31
N SER A 25 1.69 25.65 -3.17
CA SER A 25 2.69 24.69 -2.68
C SER A 25 2.78 23.48 -3.62
N ASP A 26 3.90 22.73 -3.55
CA ASP A 26 4.06 21.50 -4.34
C ASP A 26 2.97 20.46 -4.01
N TRP A 27 2.51 20.44 -2.76
CA TRP A 27 1.38 19.59 -2.36
C TRP A 27 0.06 20.04 -3.02
N ASP A 28 -0.20 21.35 -3.02
CA ASP A 28 -1.39 21.92 -3.65
C ASP A 28 -1.39 21.64 -5.16
N LYS A 29 -0.29 21.90 -5.84
CA LYS A 29 -0.11 21.59 -7.26
C LYS A 29 -0.31 20.11 -7.57
N LEU A 30 0.31 19.22 -6.77
CA LEU A 30 0.19 17.78 -6.95
C LEU A 30 -1.26 17.30 -6.88
N THR A 31 -2.08 17.92 -6.03
CA THR A 31 -3.46 17.52 -5.77
C THR A 31 -4.51 18.21 -6.64
N THR A 32 -4.16 19.30 -7.32
CA THR A 32 -5.08 20.13 -8.12
C THR A 32 -4.76 20.15 -9.60
N ALA A 33 -3.55 20.57 -9.98
CA ALA A 33 -3.16 20.83 -11.35
C ALA A 33 -2.07 19.90 -11.91
N GLY A 34 -1.42 19.15 -11.03
CA GLY A 34 -0.23 18.38 -11.34
C GLY A 34 1.06 19.10 -10.95
N LEU A 35 2.06 18.32 -10.55
CA LEU A 35 3.37 18.82 -10.16
C LEU A 35 4.35 18.73 -11.32
N LEU A 36 4.94 19.86 -11.71
CA LEU A 36 6.00 19.90 -12.71
C LEU A 36 7.34 19.48 -12.07
N ILE A 37 7.98 18.48 -12.64
CA ILE A 37 9.29 17.99 -12.21
C ILE A 37 10.30 18.31 -13.32
N PRO A 38 11.11 19.35 -13.17
CA PRO A 38 12.06 19.76 -14.21
C PRO A 38 13.34 18.90 -14.20
N ASN A 39 14.07 18.93 -15.30
CA ASN A 39 15.37 18.29 -15.49
C ASN A 39 15.33 16.78 -15.24
N VAL A 40 14.41 16.12 -15.92
CA VAL A 40 14.31 14.66 -15.99
C VAL A 40 15.04 14.18 -17.23
N GLY A 41 15.81 13.11 -17.14
CA GLY A 41 16.51 12.52 -18.27
C GLY A 41 15.56 11.99 -19.34
N THR A 42 15.97 12.00 -20.61
CA THR A 42 15.16 11.57 -21.74
C THR A 42 14.82 10.08 -21.72
N GLU A 43 15.54 9.29 -20.92
CA GLU A 43 15.32 7.86 -20.70
C GLU A 43 14.21 7.56 -19.65
N ALA A 44 13.51 8.59 -19.18
CA ALA A 44 12.42 8.42 -18.21
C ALA A 44 11.26 7.63 -18.81
N THR A 45 10.81 6.58 -18.14
CA THR A 45 9.73 5.71 -18.59
C THR A 45 8.64 5.52 -17.56
N ASP A 46 8.97 5.63 -16.26
CA ASP A 46 8.06 5.24 -15.20
C ASP A 46 8.10 6.21 -14.03
N LEU A 47 6.97 6.24 -13.30
CA LEU A 47 6.82 6.91 -12.01
C LEU A 47 6.57 5.87 -10.92
N ALA A 48 7.25 5.99 -9.79
CA ALA A 48 6.89 5.31 -8.55
C ALA A 48 6.61 6.35 -7.47
N VAL A 49 5.45 6.25 -6.84
CA VAL A 49 4.97 7.24 -5.85
C VAL A 49 4.69 6.55 -4.53
N TYR A 50 5.21 7.12 -3.46
CA TYR A 50 5.04 6.60 -2.11
C TYR A 50 4.56 7.71 -1.17
N GLY A 51 3.37 7.52 -0.58
CA GLY A 51 2.84 8.36 0.49
C GLY A 51 3.21 7.79 1.87
N ASN A 52 3.39 8.64 2.85
CA ASN A 52 3.81 8.26 4.21
C ASN A 52 5.09 7.41 4.25
N TYR A 53 6.03 7.69 3.36
CA TYR A 53 7.27 6.90 3.19
C TYR A 53 8.27 7.05 4.35
N LYS A 54 8.01 7.98 5.28
CA LYS A 54 8.76 8.22 6.53
C LYS A 54 7.82 8.22 7.72
N LYS A 55 8.28 7.73 8.87
CA LYS A 55 7.59 7.82 10.17
C LYS A 55 8.57 8.14 11.26
N GLY A 56 8.64 9.42 11.67
CA GLY A 56 9.65 9.88 12.61
C GLY A 56 11.05 9.71 12.03
N ALA A 57 11.90 8.94 12.72
CA ALA A 57 13.24 8.58 12.23
C ALA A 57 13.26 7.45 11.21
N ASP A 58 12.17 6.66 11.13
CA ASP A 58 12.09 5.51 10.23
C ASP A 58 11.79 5.97 8.81
N THR A 59 12.52 5.42 7.85
CA THR A 59 12.30 5.63 6.42
C THR A 59 11.99 4.29 5.77
N TYR A 60 10.79 4.13 5.23
CA TYR A 60 10.33 2.87 4.62
C TYR A 60 10.70 2.75 3.15
N VAL A 61 10.97 3.87 2.51
CA VAL A 61 11.33 3.92 1.09
C VAL A 61 12.58 4.77 0.91
N THR A 62 13.61 4.17 0.35
CA THR A 62 14.91 4.81 0.11
C THR A 62 15.32 4.67 -1.35
N GLY A 63 16.27 5.47 -1.76
CA GLY A 63 16.90 5.47 -3.06
C GLY A 63 17.43 6.86 -3.39
N ALA A 64 18.61 6.92 -3.96
CA ALA A 64 19.20 8.11 -4.53
C ALA A 64 19.18 8.03 -6.07
N VAL A 65 19.43 9.15 -6.74
CA VAL A 65 19.60 9.16 -8.20
C VAL A 65 20.76 8.25 -8.57
N GLY A 66 20.54 7.37 -9.53
CA GLY A 66 21.47 6.31 -9.95
C GLY A 66 21.19 4.95 -9.30
N ASP A 67 20.46 4.90 -8.21
CA ASP A 67 20.10 3.66 -7.51
C ASP A 67 18.73 3.13 -7.95
N LYS A 68 18.32 1.99 -7.39
CA LYS A 68 16.95 1.49 -7.44
C LYS A 68 16.17 1.92 -6.19
N VAL A 69 14.85 2.05 -6.33
CA VAL A 69 13.98 2.27 -5.17
C VAL A 69 14.00 1.02 -4.30
N THR A 70 14.27 1.21 -3.02
CA THR A 70 14.21 0.15 -2.01
C THR A 70 13.05 0.44 -1.05
N VAL A 71 12.20 -0.57 -0.86
CA VAL A 71 11.06 -0.50 0.05
C VAL A 71 11.26 -1.54 1.15
N ALA A 72 11.10 -1.12 2.40
CA ALA A 72 11.13 -2.00 3.56
C ALA A 72 10.10 -1.52 4.59
N ALA A 73 8.97 -2.19 4.66
CA ALA A 73 7.92 -1.88 5.63
C ALA A 73 7.47 -3.16 6.34
N THR A 74 7.35 -3.09 7.66
CA THR A 74 6.82 -4.17 8.48
C THR A 74 5.42 -3.82 8.96
N PHE A 75 4.65 -4.84 9.27
CA PHE A 75 3.29 -4.71 9.79
C PHE A 75 3.22 -3.81 11.04
N ASP A 76 4.13 -4.02 11.98
CA ASP A 76 4.13 -3.27 13.26
C ASP A 76 4.41 -1.77 13.08
N GLN A 77 5.04 -1.39 11.98
CA GLN A 77 5.33 0.00 11.64
C GLN A 77 4.13 0.73 11.03
N GLN A 78 3.17 -0.03 10.48
CA GLN A 78 2.05 0.49 9.68
C GLN A 78 0.80 0.74 10.53
N GLN A 79 0.88 1.60 11.54
CA GLN A 79 -0.21 1.84 12.48
C GLN A 79 -0.88 3.21 12.33
N GLY A 80 -2.18 3.25 12.52
CA GLY A 80 -2.97 4.48 12.55
C GLY A 80 -3.02 5.18 11.19
N SER A 81 -2.81 6.50 11.17
CA SER A 81 -2.83 7.33 9.96
C SER A 81 -1.53 7.28 9.14
N LYS A 82 -0.57 6.45 9.51
CA LYS A 82 0.77 6.41 8.94
C LYS A 82 1.05 5.15 8.12
N VAL A 83 0.02 4.61 7.49
CA VAL A 83 0.17 3.48 6.56
C VAL A 83 0.91 3.96 5.31
N LEU A 84 1.88 3.19 4.87
CA LEU A 84 2.57 3.42 3.60
C LEU A 84 1.59 3.27 2.43
N TYR A 85 1.61 4.22 1.52
CA TYR A 85 0.89 4.15 0.25
C TYR A 85 1.89 3.95 -0.87
N SER A 86 1.55 3.16 -1.86
CA SER A 86 2.38 2.99 -3.05
C SER A 86 1.55 2.98 -4.33
N GLY A 87 2.16 3.41 -5.40
CA GLY A 87 1.63 3.31 -6.75
C GLY A 87 2.74 3.48 -7.76
N ALA A 88 2.52 2.93 -8.93
CA ALA A 88 3.41 3.10 -10.07
C ALA A 88 2.59 3.35 -11.33
N GLY A 89 3.19 3.98 -12.32
CA GLY A 89 2.58 4.23 -13.62
C GLY A 89 3.63 4.56 -14.65
N ALA A 90 3.34 4.24 -15.91
CA ALA A 90 4.17 4.61 -17.03
C ALA A 90 4.06 6.10 -17.34
N LEU A 91 5.14 6.66 -17.86
CA LEU A 91 5.17 7.99 -18.44
C LEU A 91 4.81 7.91 -19.92
N SER A 92 3.99 8.86 -20.36
CA SER A 92 3.78 9.13 -21.79
C SER A 92 4.69 10.29 -22.19
N SER A 93 5.47 10.09 -23.24
CA SER A 93 6.27 11.17 -23.81
C SER A 93 5.43 11.98 -24.78
N PHE A 94 5.53 13.29 -24.69
CA PHE A 94 5.09 14.22 -25.74
C PHE A 94 6.31 14.90 -26.31
N ASP A 95 6.43 14.86 -27.61
CA ASP A 95 7.39 15.67 -28.30
C ASP A 95 6.83 17.10 -28.37
N VAL A 96 7.28 17.94 -27.48
CA VAL A 96 7.00 19.38 -27.55
C VAL A 96 8.25 20.02 -28.07
N SER A 97 8.29 20.29 -29.34
CA SER A 97 9.29 21.17 -29.96
C SER A 97 9.08 22.61 -29.48
N VAL A 98 9.48 22.90 -28.25
CA VAL A 98 9.74 24.25 -27.84
C VAL A 98 11.20 24.50 -28.15
N GLU A 99 11.46 25.09 -29.29
CA GLU A 99 12.77 25.61 -29.62
C GLU A 99 13.15 26.61 -28.49
N ASN A 100 14.05 26.22 -27.64
CA ASN A 100 14.73 27.19 -26.80
C ASN A 100 15.76 27.93 -27.66
N ALA A 101 16.33 29.01 -27.15
CA ALA A 101 17.30 29.86 -27.86
C ALA A 101 18.57 29.12 -28.39
N ASN A 102 18.69 27.80 -28.12
CA ASN A 102 19.83 26.96 -28.47
C ASN A 102 19.46 25.79 -29.41
N ASP A 103 18.28 25.79 -30.02
CA ASP A 103 17.78 24.71 -30.93
C ASP A 103 17.76 23.30 -30.24
N GLU A 104 17.60 23.22 -28.95
CA GLU A 104 17.48 21.94 -28.24
C GLU A 104 16.02 21.51 -28.12
N ASN A 105 15.75 20.26 -28.43
CA ASN A 105 14.44 19.65 -28.24
C ASN A 105 14.12 19.52 -26.74
N VAL A 106 13.00 20.07 -26.31
CA VAL A 106 12.48 19.90 -24.97
C VAL A 106 11.45 18.76 -24.95
N TYR A 107 11.75 17.69 -24.24
CA TYR A 107 10.83 16.56 -24.06
C TYR A 107 9.98 16.78 -22.82
N THR A 108 8.66 16.63 -22.97
CA THR A 108 7.72 16.64 -21.86
C THR A 108 7.15 15.24 -21.66
N PHE A 109 7.21 14.77 -20.42
CA PHE A 109 6.61 13.50 -20.01
C PHE A 109 5.42 13.78 -19.11
N THR A 110 4.33 13.03 -19.29
CA THR A 110 3.19 13.07 -18.37
C THR A 110 2.91 11.68 -17.83
N GLY A 111 2.47 11.62 -16.59
CA GLY A 111 2.07 10.38 -15.95
C GLY A 111 1.05 10.62 -14.84
N ASN A 112 0.12 9.68 -14.71
CA ASN A 112 -0.85 9.65 -13.63
C ASN A 112 -0.63 8.39 -12.80
N VAL A 113 -0.58 8.54 -11.48
CA VAL A 113 -0.37 7.43 -10.57
C VAL A 113 -1.45 7.42 -9.50
N SER A 114 -2.16 6.31 -9.40
CA SER A 114 -3.06 6.04 -8.28
C SER A 114 -2.29 5.35 -7.17
N ILE A 115 -2.22 5.96 -6.00
CA ILE A 115 -1.60 5.35 -4.82
C ILE A 115 -2.64 4.63 -3.96
N LYS A 116 -2.26 3.45 -3.45
CA LYS A 116 -3.10 2.62 -2.58
C LYS A 116 -2.33 2.28 -1.31
N PRO A 117 -3.01 2.06 -0.16
CA PRO A 117 -2.33 1.55 1.02
C PRO A 117 -1.73 0.18 0.73
N VAL A 118 -0.50 -0.05 1.19
CA VAL A 118 0.19 -1.34 1.01
C VAL A 118 -0.35 -2.44 1.92
N MET A 119 -1.20 -2.06 2.87
CA MET A 119 -1.83 -2.96 3.84
C MET A 119 -3.34 -2.77 3.86
N ALA A 120 -4.07 -3.86 4.02
CA ALA A 120 -5.50 -3.85 4.25
C ALA A 120 -5.81 -3.77 5.74
N ARG A 121 -6.89 -3.07 6.10
CA ARG A 121 -7.44 -3.04 7.45
C ARG A 121 -8.66 -3.97 7.52
N LEU A 122 -8.63 -4.92 8.44
CA LEU A 122 -9.81 -5.67 8.85
C LEU A 122 -10.37 -5.07 10.13
N GLN A 123 -11.63 -4.70 10.15
CA GLN A 123 -12.33 -4.24 11.33
C GLN A 123 -13.52 -5.13 11.61
N ILE A 124 -13.50 -5.84 12.75
CA ILE A 124 -14.66 -6.56 13.26
C ILE A 124 -15.45 -5.59 14.13
N LYS A 125 -16.64 -5.22 13.68
CA LYS A 125 -17.49 -4.26 14.38
C LYS A 125 -18.35 -4.92 15.44
N GLN A 126 -18.78 -6.17 15.17
CA GLN A 126 -19.67 -6.90 16.05
C GLN A 126 -19.51 -8.40 15.83
N VAL A 127 -19.52 -9.16 16.90
CA VAL A 127 -19.73 -10.58 16.88
C VAL A 127 -20.98 -10.85 17.71
N SER A 128 -21.98 -11.48 17.12
CA SER A 128 -23.20 -11.85 17.79
C SER A 128 -23.31 -13.36 17.93
N PHE A 129 -23.84 -13.81 19.03
CA PHE A 129 -24.12 -15.21 19.29
C PHE A 129 -25.61 -15.46 19.13
N VAL A 130 -25.96 -16.47 18.33
CA VAL A 130 -27.36 -16.86 18.09
C VAL A 130 -27.71 -18.04 18.99
N ALA A 131 -28.49 -17.78 20.03
CA ALA A 131 -28.85 -18.79 21.03
C ALA A 131 -29.81 -19.87 20.52
N ASN A 132 -30.66 -19.54 19.55
CA ASN A 132 -31.59 -20.49 18.94
C ASN A 132 -31.51 -20.34 17.42
N GLY A 133 -31.55 -21.45 16.71
CA GLY A 133 -31.52 -21.43 15.25
C GLY A 133 -31.56 -22.81 14.63
N SER A 134 -31.52 -22.83 13.31
CA SER A 134 -31.37 -24.05 12.52
C SER A 134 -30.50 -23.76 11.29
N GLU A 135 -29.72 -24.74 10.90
CA GLU A 135 -28.89 -24.68 9.70
C GLU A 135 -28.79 -26.07 9.04
N THR A 136 -28.80 -26.07 7.71
CA THR A 136 -28.51 -27.31 6.96
C THR A 136 -26.99 -27.41 6.75
N VAL A 137 -26.39 -28.37 7.42
CA VAL A 137 -24.96 -28.64 7.29
C VAL A 137 -24.74 -29.73 6.27
N THR A 138 -23.93 -29.45 5.25
CA THR A 138 -23.56 -30.42 4.22
C THR A 138 -22.14 -30.94 4.46
N ASN A 139 -22.02 -32.27 4.53
CA ASN A 139 -20.71 -32.89 4.59
C ASN A 139 -20.08 -32.90 3.18
N ASN A 140 -19.03 -32.14 3.01
CA ASN A 140 -18.34 -31.97 1.72
C ASN A 140 -17.70 -33.28 1.20
N SER A 141 -17.45 -34.26 2.08
CA SER A 141 -16.81 -35.52 1.68
C SER A 141 -17.78 -36.52 1.02
N ASN A 142 -19.07 -36.45 1.32
CA ASN A 142 -20.08 -37.41 0.83
C ASN A 142 -21.36 -36.75 0.31
N GLY A 143 -21.43 -35.42 0.31
CA GLY A 143 -22.58 -34.63 -0.16
C GLY A 143 -23.89 -34.80 0.65
N LYS A 144 -23.85 -35.49 1.78
CA LYS A 144 -25.03 -35.63 2.63
C LYS A 144 -25.26 -34.40 3.48
N SER A 145 -26.50 -33.98 3.56
CA SER A 145 -26.94 -32.85 4.37
C SER A 145 -27.82 -33.31 5.53
N ALA A 146 -27.68 -32.61 6.66
CA ALA A 146 -28.52 -32.77 7.82
C ALA A 146 -28.99 -31.39 8.31
N LEU A 147 -30.24 -31.29 8.73
CA LEU A 147 -30.73 -30.12 9.44
C LEU A 147 -30.26 -30.23 10.89
N VAL A 148 -29.53 -29.22 11.34
CA VAL A 148 -29.11 -29.07 12.72
C VAL A 148 -29.92 -27.93 13.34
N GLU A 149 -30.66 -28.27 14.38
CA GLU A 149 -31.44 -27.32 15.17
C GLU A 149 -30.80 -27.15 16.54
N TRP A 150 -30.77 -25.94 17.07
CA TRP A 150 -30.27 -25.66 18.41
C TRP A 150 -31.17 -24.68 19.14
N THR A 151 -31.30 -24.88 20.45
CA THR A 151 -32.06 -24.04 21.36
C THR A 151 -31.27 -23.85 22.66
N GLY A 152 -31.31 -22.63 23.21
CA GLY A 152 -30.66 -22.32 24.49
C GLY A 152 -29.14 -22.47 24.49
N LEU A 153 -28.50 -22.38 23.34
CA LEU A 153 -27.04 -22.38 23.25
C LEU A 153 -26.49 -21.16 24.00
N THR A 154 -25.49 -21.41 24.85
CA THR A 154 -24.68 -20.38 25.47
C THR A 154 -23.25 -20.47 24.96
N GLY A 155 -22.60 -19.34 24.76
CA GLY A 155 -21.22 -19.32 24.31
C GLY A 155 -20.49 -18.09 24.80
N GLU A 156 -19.18 -18.23 24.96
CA GLU A 156 -18.27 -17.15 25.28
C GLU A 156 -17.30 -16.97 24.12
N LEU A 157 -17.13 -15.74 23.65
CA LEU A 157 -16.13 -15.42 22.63
C LEU A 157 -14.76 -15.30 23.30
N LEU A 158 -13.94 -16.34 23.20
CA LEU A 158 -12.59 -16.37 23.78
C LEU A 158 -11.58 -15.56 22.99
N GLY A 159 -11.85 -15.26 21.73
CA GLY A 159 -10.96 -14.44 20.90
C GLY A 159 -11.32 -14.50 19.42
N VAL A 160 -10.76 -13.58 18.68
CA VAL A 160 -10.79 -13.54 17.22
C VAL A 160 -9.35 -13.48 16.75
N TYR A 161 -9.01 -14.24 15.74
CA TYR A 161 -7.67 -14.25 15.17
C TYR A 161 -7.72 -14.11 13.65
N LEU A 162 -6.65 -13.53 13.12
CA LEU A 162 -6.41 -13.42 11.69
C LEU A 162 -5.36 -14.45 11.28
N ASN A 163 -5.59 -15.11 10.16
CA ASN A 163 -4.69 -16.11 9.59
C ASN A 163 -4.37 -15.79 8.14
N ASN A 164 -3.27 -16.33 7.61
CA ASN A 164 -2.83 -16.15 6.23
C ASN A 164 -2.62 -14.68 5.83
N PHE A 165 -1.86 -13.94 6.61
CA PHE A 165 -1.44 -12.58 6.29
C PHE A 165 0.08 -12.44 6.26
N TYR A 166 0.56 -11.44 5.52
CA TYR A 166 1.99 -11.15 5.42
C TYR A 166 2.38 -10.03 6.38
N LYS A 167 3.50 -10.21 7.09
CA LYS A 167 4.03 -9.22 8.04
C LYS A 167 4.96 -8.17 7.41
N GLN A 168 5.43 -8.40 6.19
CA GLN A 168 6.42 -7.54 5.54
C GLN A 168 6.06 -7.23 4.11
N TYR A 169 6.44 -6.03 3.69
CA TYR A 169 6.27 -5.52 2.33
C TYR A 169 7.60 -4.88 1.87
N ASN A 170 8.08 -5.30 0.69
CA ASN A 170 9.29 -4.79 0.05
C ASN A 170 9.06 -4.39 -1.42
N GLY A 171 7.87 -3.89 -1.73
CA GLY A 171 7.38 -3.68 -3.10
C GLY A 171 6.33 -4.72 -3.48
N ALA A 172 6.32 -5.86 -2.79
CA ALA A 172 5.32 -6.92 -2.82
C ALA A 172 5.20 -7.55 -1.42
N ALA A 173 4.20 -8.41 -1.21
CA ALA A 173 4.12 -9.21 0.01
C ALA A 173 5.31 -10.16 0.10
N VAL A 174 6.06 -10.14 1.21
CA VAL A 174 7.24 -10.98 1.40
C VAL A 174 6.80 -12.39 1.80
N ALA A 175 6.98 -13.36 0.91
CA ALA A 175 6.51 -14.73 1.10
C ALA A 175 7.01 -15.38 2.41
N ALA A 176 8.25 -15.15 2.80
CA ALA A 176 8.82 -15.65 4.05
C ALA A 176 8.18 -15.04 5.31
N SER A 177 7.40 -13.96 5.17
CA SER A 177 6.69 -13.31 6.29
C SER A 177 5.23 -13.75 6.42
N LEU A 178 4.79 -14.76 5.66
CA LEU A 178 3.43 -15.29 5.73
C LEU A 178 3.18 -15.92 7.09
N MET A 179 2.18 -15.41 7.81
CA MET A 179 1.69 -15.97 9.05
C MET A 179 0.61 -17.01 8.76
N THR A 180 0.90 -18.25 9.12
CA THR A 180 -0.04 -19.36 9.03
C THR A 180 -0.40 -19.86 10.43
N ASN A 181 -1.53 -20.56 10.56
CA ASN A 181 -2.05 -20.99 11.87
C ASN A 181 -1.28 -22.15 12.52
N THR A 182 -0.15 -22.59 11.96
CA THR A 182 0.47 -23.84 12.39
C THR A 182 1.33 -23.75 13.64
N THR A 183 1.76 -22.55 14.07
CA THR A 183 2.79 -22.48 15.12
C THR A 183 2.68 -21.37 16.16
N ALA A 184 1.94 -20.31 15.94
CA ALA A 184 1.75 -19.26 16.95
C ALA A 184 0.56 -18.36 16.65
N PHE A 185 -0.30 -18.20 17.65
CA PHE A 185 -1.26 -17.10 17.68
C PHE A 185 -0.56 -15.88 18.29
N GLU A 186 -0.34 -14.84 17.51
CA GLU A 186 -0.06 -13.56 18.12
C GLU A 186 -1.36 -12.99 18.68
N ARG A 187 -1.47 -12.99 19.99
CA ARG A 187 -2.58 -12.30 20.66
C ARG A 187 -2.39 -10.81 20.47
N ALA A 188 -3.42 -10.14 19.98
CA ALA A 188 -3.55 -8.72 20.20
C ALA A 188 -3.62 -8.49 21.72
N THR A 189 -2.64 -7.82 22.28
CA THR A 189 -2.75 -7.26 23.63
C THR A 189 -3.75 -6.11 23.58
N GLU A 190 -4.47 -5.93 24.69
CA GLU A 190 -5.45 -4.85 24.84
C GLU A 190 -4.88 -3.51 24.34
N GLY A 191 -5.58 -2.85 23.43
CA GLY A 191 -5.14 -1.61 22.79
C GLY A 191 -4.20 -1.74 21.59
N LYS A 192 -3.78 -2.94 21.19
CA LYS A 192 -3.07 -3.15 19.92
C LYS A 192 -4.04 -3.62 18.84
N TRP A 193 -4.11 -2.85 17.79
CA TRP A 193 -4.87 -3.20 16.60
C TRP A 193 -3.98 -4.04 15.67
N LEU A 194 -4.45 -5.23 15.31
CA LEU A 194 -3.91 -5.97 14.19
C LEU A 194 -4.56 -5.39 12.92
N PHE A 195 -3.77 -4.76 12.09
CA PHE A 195 -4.24 -4.12 10.86
C PHE A 195 -4.04 -5.04 9.67
#